data_e8e6a951ca8bf7c9e7ec391e065821b3
#
_entry.id   e8e6a951ca8bf7c9e7ec391e065821b3
#
_cell.length_a   1.000
_cell.length_b   1.000
_cell.length_c   1.000
_cell.angle_alpha   90.00
_cell.angle_beta   90.00
_cell.angle_gamma   90.00
#
_symmetry.space_group_name_H-M   'P 1'
#
loop_
_entity.id
_entity.type
_entity.pdbx_description
1 polymer ?
#
loop_
_entity_poly.entity_id
_entity_poly.type
_entity_poly.pdbx_seq_one_letter_code
_entity_poly.pdbx_strand_id
1 'polypeptide(L)'
;MFTNRDEVLEKALRIFAKMNYEKASQMEIARTCGLSKAGLTYYFPFKLDLFMAVADRYVFDTQHTKNKFNFTANSLEEFIDHYVAGVENTRQRLVRLLDDGDNSGGCSVNFYYYHLLMQVRMYYPGVEQKIAAIFSQNLELWKAAIEKAKESGEIRQDVDVDEAASMFWQMFFGTSYELSFFQGLDTRKLSRSLHFLYSLLKA
;
A
#
# COMPACT_ATOMS: atom_id res chain seq x y z
N MET A 1 5.88 -26.13 -18.69
CA MET A 1 5.92 -25.45 -17.39
C MET A 1 4.49 -25.09 -17.01
N PHE A 2 3.95 -25.64 -15.96
CA PHE A 2 2.57 -25.33 -15.57
C PHE A 2 2.58 -24.02 -14.79
N THR A 3 2.13 -22.95 -15.41
CA THR A 3 1.91 -21.65 -14.75
C THR A 3 0.72 -21.78 -13.80
N ASN A 4 0.89 -21.47 -12.53
CA ASN A 4 -0.20 -21.47 -11.56
C ASN A 4 -0.91 -20.11 -11.52
N ARG A 5 -2.09 -20.05 -10.89
CA ARG A 5 -2.90 -18.83 -10.80
C ARG A 5 -2.14 -17.67 -10.12
N ASP A 6 -1.32 -17.96 -9.12
CA ASP A 6 -0.55 -16.94 -8.39
C ASP A 6 0.54 -16.31 -9.25
N GLU A 7 1.22 -17.09 -10.08
CA GLU A 7 2.20 -16.60 -11.03
C GLU A 7 1.56 -15.70 -12.10
N VAL A 8 0.35 -16.03 -12.54
CA VAL A 8 -0.42 -15.16 -13.46
C VAL A 8 -0.72 -13.82 -12.80
N LEU A 9 -1.16 -13.81 -11.53
CA LEU A 9 -1.45 -12.58 -10.79
C LEU A 9 -0.22 -11.71 -10.62
N GLU A 10 0.95 -12.27 -10.31
CA GLU A 10 2.19 -11.53 -10.14
C GLU A 10 2.65 -10.87 -11.45
N LYS A 11 2.60 -11.63 -12.56
CA LYS A 11 2.95 -11.07 -13.87
C LYS A 11 1.96 -10.01 -14.34
N ALA A 12 0.66 -10.23 -14.09
CA ALA A 12 -0.39 -9.24 -14.40
C ALA A 12 -0.26 -7.97 -13.55
N LEU A 13 0.16 -8.08 -12.28
CA LEU A 13 0.46 -6.93 -11.42
C LEU A 13 1.48 -6.01 -12.08
N ARG A 14 2.61 -6.55 -12.59
CA ARG A 14 3.65 -5.76 -13.24
C ARG A 14 3.12 -5.04 -14.49
N ILE A 15 2.32 -5.73 -15.29
CA ILE A 15 1.72 -5.16 -16.51
C ILE A 15 0.78 -4.00 -16.14
N PHE A 16 -0.17 -4.21 -15.24
CA PHE A 16 -1.13 -3.17 -14.86
C PHE A 16 -0.45 -1.98 -14.16
N ALA A 17 0.55 -2.23 -13.32
CA ALA A 17 1.30 -1.17 -12.66
C ALA A 17 2.11 -0.30 -13.62
N LYS A 18 2.74 -0.90 -14.65
CA LYS A 18 3.62 -0.18 -15.58
C LYS A 18 2.90 0.38 -16.81
N MET A 19 1.92 -0.35 -17.36
CA MET A 19 1.27 0.06 -18.61
C MET A 19 -0.02 0.83 -18.40
N ASN A 20 -0.96 0.37 -17.77
CA ASN A 20 -2.31 0.68 -17.33
C ASN A 20 -3.35 -0.37 -17.80
N TYR A 21 -4.53 -0.32 -17.17
CA TYR A 21 -5.62 -1.25 -17.45
C TYR A 21 -6.07 -1.23 -18.91
N GLU A 22 -6.23 -0.05 -19.51
CA GLU A 22 -6.79 0.06 -20.88
C GLU A 22 -5.85 -0.52 -21.93
N LYS A 23 -4.56 -0.18 -21.85
CA LYS A 23 -3.53 -0.63 -22.82
C LYS A 23 -3.22 -2.12 -22.69
N ALA A 24 -3.29 -2.68 -21.48
CA ALA A 24 -3.00 -4.09 -21.24
C ALA A 24 -4.04 -4.99 -21.91
N SER A 25 -3.69 -5.68 -22.98
CA SER A 25 -4.57 -6.65 -23.64
C SER A 25 -4.46 -8.04 -23.01
N GLN A 26 -5.57 -8.82 -23.03
CA GLN A 26 -5.52 -10.21 -22.57
C GLN A 26 -4.49 -11.06 -23.32
N MET A 27 -4.26 -10.78 -24.61
CA MET A 27 -3.28 -11.51 -25.41
C MET A 27 -1.85 -11.21 -24.96
N GLU A 28 -1.53 -9.96 -24.66
CA GLU A 28 -0.23 -9.54 -24.13
C GLU A 28 0.03 -10.11 -22.74
N ILE A 29 -0.98 -10.06 -21.85
CA ILE A 29 -0.89 -10.67 -20.51
C ILE A 29 -0.65 -12.18 -20.65
N ALA A 30 -1.39 -12.88 -21.50
CA ALA A 30 -1.20 -14.30 -21.72
C ALA A 30 0.23 -14.61 -22.20
N ARG A 31 0.72 -13.87 -23.18
CA ARG A 31 2.11 -14.01 -23.68
C ARG A 31 3.15 -13.83 -22.58
N THR A 32 3.01 -12.78 -21.77
CA THR A 32 3.93 -12.52 -20.64
C THR A 32 3.86 -13.64 -19.59
N CYS A 33 2.69 -14.24 -19.40
CA CYS A 33 2.52 -15.39 -18.51
C CYS A 33 3.02 -16.71 -19.10
N GLY A 34 3.42 -16.75 -20.38
CA GLY A 34 3.77 -18.00 -21.07
C GLY A 34 2.54 -18.88 -21.35
N LEU A 35 1.37 -18.27 -21.48
CA LEU A 35 0.09 -18.93 -21.72
C LEU A 35 -0.47 -18.59 -23.12
N SER A 36 -1.30 -19.49 -23.66
CA SER A 36 -2.22 -19.11 -24.73
C SER A 36 -3.33 -18.21 -24.20
N LYS A 37 -4.03 -17.49 -25.09
CA LYS A 37 -5.22 -16.72 -24.70
C LYS A 37 -6.26 -17.61 -24.02
N ALA A 38 -6.50 -18.82 -24.54
CA ALA A 38 -7.41 -19.79 -23.94
C ALA A 38 -6.95 -20.24 -22.53
N GLY A 39 -5.64 -20.42 -22.34
CA GLY A 39 -5.06 -20.74 -21.03
C GLY A 39 -5.27 -19.63 -20.00
N LEU A 40 -5.09 -18.36 -20.40
CA LEU A 40 -5.40 -17.24 -19.52
C LEU A 40 -6.91 -17.16 -19.21
N THR A 41 -7.76 -17.29 -20.22
CA THR A 41 -9.22 -17.23 -20.09
C THR A 41 -9.76 -18.35 -19.19
N TYR A 42 -9.09 -19.49 -19.10
CA TYR A 42 -9.43 -20.55 -18.15
C TYR A 42 -9.30 -20.09 -16.68
N TYR A 43 -8.29 -19.31 -16.35
CA TYR A 43 -8.10 -18.73 -15.01
C TYR A 43 -8.95 -17.49 -14.77
N PHE A 44 -9.06 -16.62 -15.80
CA PHE A 44 -9.74 -15.34 -15.73
C PHE A 44 -10.50 -15.08 -17.04
N PRO A 45 -11.81 -15.35 -17.07
CA PRO A 45 -12.64 -15.20 -18.27
C PRO A 45 -12.58 -13.79 -18.88
N PHE A 46 -12.56 -12.77 -18.03
CA PHE A 46 -12.47 -11.37 -18.45
C PHE A 46 -11.23 -10.68 -17.88
N LYS A 47 -10.75 -9.67 -18.61
CA LYS A 47 -9.62 -8.81 -18.14
C LYS A 47 -9.94 -8.16 -16.80
N LEU A 48 -11.21 -7.80 -16.59
CA LEU A 48 -11.67 -7.19 -15.34
C LEU A 48 -11.52 -8.14 -14.15
N ASP A 49 -11.86 -9.43 -14.31
CA ASP A 49 -11.71 -10.43 -13.25
C ASP A 49 -10.26 -10.56 -12.80
N LEU A 50 -9.34 -10.57 -13.78
CA LEU A 50 -7.90 -10.59 -13.51
C LEU A 50 -7.45 -9.30 -12.79
N PHE A 51 -7.90 -8.15 -13.25
CA PHE A 51 -7.56 -6.86 -12.65
C PHE A 51 -8.08 -6.76 -11.21
N MET A 52 -9.32 -7.18 -10.96
CA MET A 52 -9.90 -7.22 -9.62
C MET A 52 -9.12 -8.18 -8.71
N ALA A 53 -8.76 -9.36 -9.18
CA ALA A 53 -7.98 -10.31 -8.39
C ALA A 53 -6.56 -9.79 -8.06
N VAL A 54 -5.93 -9.04 -8.98
CA VAL A 54 -4.66 -8.34 -8.73
C VAL A 54 -4.85 -7.25 -7.68
N ALA A 55 -5.90 -6.44 -7.80
CA ALA A 55 -6.20 -5.38 -6.84
C ALA A 55 -6.50 -5.94 -5.43
N ASP A 56 -7.32 -7.00 -5.34
CA ASP A 56 -7.63 -7.65 -4.08
C ASP A 56 -6.37 -8.12 -3.37
N ARG A 57 -5.50 -8.86 -4.06
CA ARG A 57 -4.31 -9.46 -3.46
C ARG A 57 -3.19 -8.46 -3.15
N TYR A 58 -2.92 -7.52 -4.04
CA TYR A 58 -1.72 -6.65 -3.95
C TYR A 58 -2.02 -5.23 -3.48
N VAL A 59 -3.29 -4.81 -3.49
CA VAL A 59 -3.71 -3.53 -2.93
C VAL A 59 -4.45 -3.75 -1.61
N PHE A 60 -5.61 -4.37 -1.63
CA PHE A 60 -6.48 -4.45 -0.45
C PHE A 60 -5.90 -5.35 0.64
N ASP A 61 -5.47 -6.58 0.32
CA ASP A 61 -4.85 -7.47 1.31
C ASP A 61 -3.54 -6.90 1.86
N THR A 62 -2.75 -6.23 1.02
CA THR A 62 -1.47 -5.63 1.42
C THR A 62 -1.67 -4.43 2.35
N GLN A 63 -2.69 -3.62 2.13
CA GLN A 63 -2.99 -2.44 2.96
C GLN A 63 -3.84 -2.75 4.19
N HIS A 64 -4.36 -3.95 4.31
CA HIS A 64 -5.12 -4.34 5.48
C HIS A 64 -4.22 -4.30 6.74
N THR A 65 -4.65 -3.57 7.78
CA THR A 65 -3.83 -3.28 8.97
C THR A 65 -3.31 -4.55 9.66
N LYS A 66 -4.11 -5.62 9.72
CA LYS A 66 -3.70 -6.92 10.29
C LYS A 66 -2.54 -7.58 9.54
N ASN A 67 -2.41 -7.32 8.24
CA ASN A 67 -1.32 -7.88 7.43
C ASN A 67 -0.08 -7.00 7.44
N LYS A 68 -0.25 -5.71 7.70
CA LYS A 68 0.81 -4.71 7.67
C LYS A 68 1.39 -4.43 9.06
N PHE A 69 0.55 -4.44 10.10
CA PHE A 69 0.89 -4.03 11.45
C PHE A 69 0.47 -5.10 12.47
N ASN A 70 1.23 -6.19 12.57
CA ASN A 70 1.00 -7.25 13.57
C ASN A 70 2.00 -7.09 14.72
N PHE A 71 1.75 -6.11 15.59
CA PHE A 71 2.60 -5.85 16.76
C PHE A 71 1.76 -5.30 17.93
N THR A 72 2.34 -5.36 19.11
CA THR A 72 1.87 -4.64 20.30
C THR A 72 2.92 -3.58 20.65
N ALA A 73 2.47 -2.39 21.07
CA ALA A 73 3.34 -1.31 21.53
C ALA A 73 2.94 -0.86 22.94
N ASN A 74 3.92 -0.51 23.77
CA ASN A 74 3.70 -0.04 25.12
C ASN A 74 3.60 1.49 25.20
N SER A 75 4.12 2.20 24.19
CA SER A 75 4.14 3.65 24.06
C SER A 75 3.80 4.07 22.62
N LEU A 76 3.46 5.34 22.43
CA LEU A 76 3.28 5.93 21.11
C LEU A 76 4.62 5.97 20.34
N GLU A 77 5.74 6.20 21.03
CA GLU A 77 7.07 6.17 20.43
C GLU A 77 7.38 4.79 19.84
N GLU A 78 7.18 3.71 20.62
CA GLU A 78 7.34 2.33 20.15
C GLU A 78 6.36 1.99 19.02
N PHE A 79 5.12 2.49 19.08
CA PHE A 79 4.14 2.33 18.03
C PHE A 79 4.62 2.93 16.70
N ILE A 80 5.19 4.15 16.74
CA ILE A 80 5.74 4.83 15.55
C ILE A 80 6.86 3.98 14.93
N ASP A 81 7.77 3.44 15.73
CA ASP A 81 8.87 2.61 15.25
C ASP A 81 8.36 1.34 14.55
N HIS A 82 7.42 0.66 15.18
CA HIS A 82 6.78 -0.53 14.60
C HIS A 82 5.98 -0.20 13.34
N TYR A 83 5.28 0.94 13.32
CA TYR A 83 4.56 1.42 12.15
C TYR A 83 5.50 1.64 10.97
N VAL A 84 6.61 2.34 11.18
CA VAL A 84 7.64 2.58 10.16
C VAL A 84 8.25 1.26 9.66
N ALA A 85 8.53 0.33 10.55
CA ALA A 85 9.02 -1.01 10.19
C ALA A 85 8.01 -1.78 9.32
N GLY A 86 6.71 -1.73 9.65
CA GLY A 86 5.64 -2.32 8.84
C GLY A 86 5.52 -1.69 7.44
N VAL A 87 5.69 -0.38 7.37
CA VAL A 87 5.74 0.36 6.09
C VAL A 87 6.96 -0.08 5.27
N GLU A 88 8.14 -0.20 5.88
CA GLU A 88 9.37 -0.65 5.20
C GLU A 88 9.24 -2.08 4.68
N ASN A 89 8.69 -2.99 5.47
CA ASN A 89 8.44 -4.37 5.06
C ASN A 89 7.51 -4.43 3.84
N THR A 90 6.46 -3.60 3.84
CA THR A 90 5.53 -3.48 2.71
C THR A 90 6.24 -2.94 1.47
N ARG A 91 7.06 -1.89 1.62
CA ARG A 91 7.87 -1.32 0.56
C ARG A 91 8.81 -2.36 -0.07
N GLN A 92 9.54 -3.11 0.76
CA GLN A 92 10.45 -4.16 0.29
C GLN A 92 9.72 -5.27 -0.46
N ARG A 93 8.52 -5.64 0.00
CA ARG A 93 7.67 -6.62 -0.71
C ARG A 93 7.26 -6.10 -2.08
N LEU A 94 6.84 -4.83 -2.18
CA LEU A 94 6.47 -4.21 -3.46
C LEU A 94 7.68 -4.10 -4.40
N VAL A 95 8.87 -3.78 -3.89
CA VAL A 95 10.11 -3.80 -4.70
C VAL A 95 10.32 -5.18 -5.30
N ARG A 96 10.28 -6.25 -4.51
CA ARG A 96 10.45 -7.62 -5.04
C ARG A 96 9.40 -8.01 -6.08
N LEU A 97 8.17 -7.49 -5.95
CA LEU A 97 7.06 -7.81 -6.87
C LEU A 97 7.10 -6.99 -8.17
N LEU A 98 7.49 -5.72 -8.11
CA LEU A 98 7.39 -4.78 -9.22
C LEU A 98 8.73 -4.47 -9.89
N ASP A 99 9.85 -4.71 -9.20
CA ASP A 99 11.18 -4.57 -9.79
C ASP A 99 11.50 -5.84 -10.63
N ASP A 100 11.59 -5.64 -11.93
CA ASP A 100 11.98 -6.68 -12.90
C ASP A 100 13.37 -6.44 -13.47
N GLY A 101 14.15 -5.53 -12.86
CA GLY A 101 15.47 -5.13 -13.32
C GLY A 101 15.45 -4.20 -14.55
N ASP A 102 14.28 -3.92 -15.11
CA ASP A 102 14.10 -2.95 -16.19
C ASP A 102 13.71 -1.57 -15.64
N ASN A 103 14.72 -0.76 -15.35
CA ASN A 103 14.55 0.64 -14.94
C ASN A 103 14.40 1.61 -16.13
N SER A 104 14.04 1.13 -17.32
CA SER A 104 13.95 1.93 -18.53
C SER A 104 13.00 3.13 -18.44
N GLY A 105 12.03 3.11 -17.51
CA GLY A 105 11.09 4.19 -17.27
C GLY A 105 11.53 5.24 -16.25
N GLY A 106 12.61 5.05 -15.51
CA GLY A 106 13.10 5.98 -14.48
C GLY A 106 12.15 6.21 -13.29
N CYS A 107 11.02 5.48 -13.23
CA CYS A 107 10.01 5.63 -12.19
C CYS A 107 10.28 4.71 -10.99
N SER A 108 10.02 5.22 -9.79
CA SER A 108 10.12 4.41 -8.57
C SER A 108 9.04 3.34 -8.48
N VAL A 109 9.30 2.26 -7.72
CA VAL A 109 8.29 1.24 -7.40
C VAL A 109 7.06 1.87 -6.75
N ASN A 110 7.25 2.88 -5.91
CA ASN A 110 6.15 3.65 -5.32
C ASN A 110 5.29 4.34 -6.39
N PHE A 111 5.89 4.91 -7.43
CA PHE A 111 5.14 5.52 -8.53
C PHE A 111 4.24 4.50 -9.22
N TYR A 112 4.79 3.34 -9.59
CA TYR A 112 4.01 2.27 -10.21
C TYR A 112 2.88 1.77 -9.31
N TYR A 113 3.11 1.72 -8.00
CA TYR A 113 2.08 1.34 -7.05
C TYR A 113 0.95 2.38 -6.97
N TYR A 114 1.27 3.68 -6.90
CA TYR A 114 0.26 4.75 -6.94
C TYR A 114 -0.47 4.80 -8.29
N HIS A 115 0.23 4.57 -9.38
CA HIS A 115 -0.41 4.42 -10.70
C HIS A 115 -1.44 3.28 -10.70
N LEU A 116 -1.12 2.13 -10.11
CA LEU A 116 -2.08 1.03 -9.93
C LEU A 116 -3.25 1.45 -9.03
N LEU A 117 -3.02 2.15 -7.93
CA LEU A 117 -4.08 2.61 -7.03
C LEU A 117 -5.10 3.51 -7.75
N MET A 118 -4.62 4.43 -8.60
CA MET A 118 -5.51 5.30 -9.38
C MET A 118 -6.36 4.49 -10.36
N GLN A 119 -5.79 3.47 -10.99
CA GLN A 119 -6.53 2.56 -11.87
C GLN A 119 -7.58 1.75 -11.10
N VAL A 120 -7.23 1.26 -9.90
CA VAL A 120 -8.17 0.54 -9.02
C VAL A 120 -9.36 1.45 -8.70
N ARG A 121 -9.13 2.74 -8.40
CA ARG A 121 -10.20 3.70 -8.18
C ARG A 121 -11.09 3.89 -9.41
N MET A 122 -10.52 3.83 -10.63
CA MET A 122 -11.24 4.08 -11.89
C MET A 122 -12.00 2.84 -12.39
N TYR A 123 -11.41 1.65 -12.26
CA TYR A 123 -11.87 0.46 -12.99
C TYR A 123 -12.41 -0.66 -12.10
N TYR A 124 -12.17 -0.62 -10.78
CA TYR A 124 -12.67 -1.67 -9.88
C TYR A 124 -14.12 -1.34 -9.45
N PRO A 125 -15.12 -2.16 -9.83
CA PRO A 125 -16.52 -1.89 -9.48
C PRO A 125 -16.76 -1.89 -7.96
N GLY A 126 -17.45 -0.88 -7.45
CA GLY A 126 -17.80 -0.79 -6.02
C GLY A 126 -16.60 -0.58 -5.08
N VAL A 127 -15.52 -0.02 -5.59
CA VAL A 127 -14.25 0.14 -4.86
C VAL A 127 -14.32 1.12 -3.69
N GLU A 128 -15.26 2.06 -3.71
CA GLU A 128 -15.37 3.14 -2.71
C GLU A 128 -15.44 2.60 -1.28
N GLN A 129 -16.22 1.56 -1.06
CA GLN A 129 -16.39 0.95 0.26
C GLN A 129 -15.09 0.29 0.74
N LYS A 130 -14.36 -0.39 -0.16
CA LYS A 130 -13.07 -1.01 0.16
C LYS A 130 -12.01 0.04 0.51
N ILE A 131 -11.96 1.13 -0.25
CA ILE A 131 -11.03 2.25 0.02
C ILE A 131 -11.39 2.91 1.35
N ALA A 132 -12.66 3.21 1.58
CA ALA A 132 -13.12 3.81 2.84
C ALA A 132 -12.77 2.92 4.04
N ALA A 133 -12.95 1.60 3.93
CA ALA A 133 -12.60 0.65 4.98
C ALA A 133 -11.09 0.67 5.32
N ILE A 134 -10.20 0.73 4.30
CA ILE A 134 -8.76 0.83 4.53
C ILE A 134 -8.41 2.13 5.26
N PHE A 135 -8.97 3.26 4.83
CA PHE A 135 -8.67 4.55 5.44
C PHE A 135 -9.18 4.60 6.89
N SER A 136 -10.41 4.14 7.14
CA SER A 136 -10.96 4.04 8.48
C SER A 136 -10.11 3.15 9.39
N GLN A 137 -9.72 1.95 8.95
CA GLN A 137 -8.89 1.04 9.73
C GLN A 137 -7.53 1.64 10.10
N ASN A 138 -6.90 2.37 9.18
CA ASN A 138 -5.62 3.03 9.48
C ASN A 138 -5.80 4.20 10.45
N LEU A 139 -6.88 4.96 10.33
CA LEU A 139 -7.17 6.05 11.26
C LEU A 139 -7.44 5.51 12.67
N GLU A 140 -8.28 4.48 12.81
CA GLU A 140 -8.58 3.83 14.09
C GLU A 140 -7.33 3.24 14.75
N LEU A 141 -6.38 2.72 13.97
CA LEU A 141 -5.11 2.22 14.48
C LEU A 141 -4.30 3.34 15.17
N TRP A 142 -4.24 4.53 14.55
CA TRP A 142 -3.58 5.70 15.13
C TRP A 142 -4.32 6.25 16.34
N LYS A 143 -5.66 6.34 16.28
CA LYS A 143 -6.49 6.78 17.40
C LYS A 143 -6.23 5.94 18.66
N ALA A 144 -6.29 4.62 18.52
CA ALA A 144 -6.07 3.71 19.65
C ALA A 144 -4.67 3.89 20.28
N ALA A 145 -3.63 4.11 19.46
CA ALA A 145 -2.28 4.36 19.97
C ALA A 145 -2.16 5.71 20.70
N ILE A 146 -2.79 6.76 20.18
CA ILE A 146 -2.79 8.09 20.77
C ILE A 146 -3.62 8.14 22.06
N GLU A 147 -4.80 7.50 22.09
CA GLU A 147 -5.62 7.36 23.29
C GLU A 147 -4.83 6.70 24.42
N LYS A 148 -4.17 5.56 24.13
CA LYS A 148 -3.33 4.87 25.09
C LYS A 148 -2.19 5.75 25.63
N ALA A 149 -1.54 6.52 24.76
CA ALA A 149 -0.46 7.44 25.16
C ALA A 149 -1.00 8.60 26.03
N LYS A 150 -2.21 9.07 25.77
CA LYS A 150 -2.88 10.08 26.59
C LYS A 150 -3.26 9.53 27.95
N GLU A 151 -3.83 8.33 28.01
CA GLU A 151 -4.18 7.65 29.26
C GLU A 151 -2.96 7.37 30.16
N SER A 152 -1.83 7.02 29.55
CA SER A 152 -0.55 6.77 30.28
C SER A 152 0.16 8.04 30.73
N GLY A 153 -0.26 9.23 30.26
CA GLY A 153 0.43 10.49 30.49
C GLY A 153 1.71 10.68 29.65
N GLU A 154 1.93 9.86 28.63
CA GLU A 154 3.04 10.01 27.68
C GLU A 154 2.92 11.28 26.85
N ILE A 155 1.69 11.66 26.53
CA ILE A 155 1.36 12.91 25.81
C ILE A 155 0.41 13.79 26.63
N ARG A 156 0.36 15.08 26.25
CA ARG A 156 -0.49 16.05 26.94
C ARG A 156 -1.96 15.69 26.91
N GLN A 157 -2.69 16.03 27.96
CA GLN A 157 -4.12 15.74 28.11
C GLN A 157 -5.04 16.61 27.21
N ASP A 158 -4.55 17.74 26.73
CA ASP A 158 -5.29 18.64 25.82
C ASP A 158 -5.20 18.23 24.34
N VAL A 159 -4.45 17.18 24.01
CA VAL A 159 -4.36 16.67 22.62
C VAL A 159 -5.71 16.16 22.14
N ASP A 160 -6.16 16.68 21.00
CA ASP A 160 -7.30 16.12 20.27
C ASP A 160 -6.85 14.85 19.55
N VAL A 161 -7.46 13.71 19.92
CA VAL A 161 -7.09 12.38 19.42
C VAL A 161 -7.41 12.23 17.94
N ASP A 162 -8.55 12.73 17.49
CA ASP A 162 -9.01 12.62 16.11
C ASP A 162 -8.10 13.41 15.17
N GLU A 163 -7.80 14.66 15.54
CA GLU A 163 -6.93 15.52 14.76
C GLU A 163 -5.48 14.99 14.73
N ALA A 164 -4.95 14.56 15.88
CA ALA A 164 -3.62 13.99 15.95
C ALA A 164 -3.49 12.71 15.10
N ALA A 165 -4.46 11.80 15.19
CA ALA A 165 -4.49 10.59 14.37
C ALA A 165 -4.54 10.91 12.87
N SER A 166 -5.36 11.89 12.49
CA SER A 166 -5.44 12.38 11.11
C SER A 166 -4.10 12.93 10.63
N MET A 167 -3.39 13.72 11.46
CA MET A 167 -2.08 14.28 11.13
C MET A 167 -1.02 13.20 10.94
N PHE A 168 -0.94 12.18 11.82
CA PHE A 168 -0.02 11.06 11.66
C PHE A 168 -0.29 10.28 10.37
N TRP A 169 -1.54 9.99 10.09
CA TRP A 169 -1.95 9.30 8.87
C TRP A 169 -1.62 10.10 7.61
N GLN A 170 -1.95 11.39 7.60
CA GLN A 170 -1.66 12.29 6.46
C GLN A 170 -0.16 12.48 6.25
N MET A 171 0.63 12.52 7.30
CA MET A 171 2.10 12.59 7.23
C MET A 171 2.67 11.39 6.46
N PHE A 172 2.20 10.17 6.78
CA PHE A 172 2.60 8.97 6.03
C PHE A 172 2.13 9.05 4.58
N PHE A 173 0.85 9.31 4.36
CA PHE A 173 0.24 9.29 3.03
C PHE A 173 0.87 10.36 2.13
N GLY A 174 0.97 11.60 2.63
CA GLY A 174 1.56 12.72 1.90
C GLY A 174 3.04 12.49 1.57
N THR A 175 3.84 12.04 2.54
CA THR A 175 5.27 11.73 2.32
C THR A 175 5.44 10.61 1.29
N SER A 176 4.64 9.55 1.39
CA SER A 176 4.70 8.43 0.45
C SER A 176 4.31 8.83 -0.96
N TYR A 177 3.27 9.64 -1.10
CA TYR A 177 2.81 10.15 -2.39
C TYR A 177 3.82 11.12 -3.00
N GLU A 178 4.27 12.13 -2.25
CA GLU A 178 5.29 13.10 -2.71
C GLU A 178 6.54 12.39 -3.24
N LEU A 179 7.09 11.49 -2.44
CA LEU A 179 8.33 10.80 -2.81
C LEU A 179 8.15 9.79 -3.95
N SER A 180 6.93 9.39 -4.27
CA SER A 180 6.68 8.51 -5.41
C SER A 180 7.10 9.13 -6.74
N PHE A 181 7.04 10.45 -6.85
CA PHE A 181 7.49 11.19 -8.05
C PHE A 181 9.01 11.26 -8.22
N PHE A 182 9.76 10.80 -7.23
CA PHE A 182 11.22 10.82 -7.22
C PHE A 182 11.78 9.40 -7.06
N GLN A 183 12.57 9.18 -6.03
CA GLN A 183 13.25 7.89 -5.77
C GLN A 183 12.38 6.88 -4.99
N GLY A 184 11.14 7.25 -4.65
CA GLY A 184 10.25 6.46 -3.82
C GLY A 184 10.37 6.77 -2.33
N LEU A 185 9.56 6.09 -1.53
CA LEU A 185 9.44 6.34 -0.09
C LEU A 185 10.77 6.10 0.65
N ASP A 186 11.29 7.13 1.29
CA ASP A 186 12.37 7.05 2.29
C ASP A 186 11.76 6.91 3.69
N THR A 187 11.80 5.71 4.23
CA THR A 187 11.24 5.40 5.55
C THR A 187 12.02 6.05 6.70
N ARG A 188 13.28 6.44 6.49
CA ARG A 188 14.05 7.22 7.47
C ARG A 188 13.53 8.67 7.53
N LYS A 189 13.19 9.27 6.37
CA LYS A 189 12.52 10.59 6.33
C LYS A 189 11.17 10.50 7.03
N LEU A 190 10.39 9.49 6.73
CA LEU A 190 9.10 9.25 7.37
C LEU A 190 9.24 9.12 8.90
N SER A 191 10.17 8.28 9.38
CA SER A 191 10.43 8.10 10.81
C SER A 191 10.73 9.43 11.49
N ARG A 192 11.66 10.23 10.95
CA ARG A 192 11.98 11.56 11.50
C ARG A 192 10.76 12.46 11.58
N SER A 193 9.93 12.49 10.55
CA SER A 193 8.73 13.33 10.51
C SER A 193 7.69 12.92 11.55
N LEU A 194 7.44 11.60 11.70
CA LEU A 194 6.51 11.08 12.71
C LEU A 194 7.02 11.33 14.14
N HIS A 195 8.32 11.11 14.41
CA HIS A 195 8.91 11.43 15.71
C HIS A 195 8.93 12.94 16.01
N PHE A 196 9.12 13.77 15.01
CA PHE A 196 8.97 15.22 15.19
C PHE A 196 7.54 15.58 15.60
N LEU A 197 6.52 15.06 14.90
CA LEU A 197 5.12 15.28 15.28
C LEU A 197 4.85 14.78 16.71
N TYR A 198 5.33 13.58 17.05
CA TYR A 198 5.23 13.05 18.40
C TYR A 198 5.88 13.95 19.44
N SER A 199 7.06 14.53 19.16
CA SER A 199 7.75 15.42 20.09
C SER A 199 6.95 16.68 20.43
N LEU A 200 6.05 17.12 19.52
CA LEU A 200 5.16 18.25 19.76
C LEU A 200 3.97 17.88 20.67
N LEU A 201 3.70 16.60 20.87
CA LEU A 201 2.59 16.12 21.69
C LEU A 201 3.02 15.69 23.09
N LYS A 202 4.32 15.48 23.34
CA LYS A 202 4.86 15.03 24.64
C LYS A 202 4.37 15.91 25.80
N ALA A 203 4.12 15.26 26.95
CA ALA A 203 3.77 15.93 28.21
C ALA A 203 4.95 16.67 28.84
#